data_39f613567dabc306587e02cbce7da046
#
_entry.id   39f613567dabc306587e02cbce7da046
#
_cell.length_a   1.000
_cell.length_b   1.000
_cell.length_c   1.000
_cell.angle_alpha   90.00
_cell.angle_beta   90.00
_cell.angle_gamma   90.00
#
_symmetry.space_group_name_H-M   'P 1'
#
loop_
_entity.id
_entity.type
_entity.pdbx_description
1 polymer ?
#
loop_
_entity_poly.entity_id
_entity_poly.type
_entity_poly.pdbx_seq_one_letter_code
_entity_poly.pdbx_strand_id
1 'polypeptide(L)'
;MNITPAISRRDFLQATVASVGLAALEASAFAAPPARIGFGFSLYGMRSLKVAEALKVCADIGYSGVELACLKDWPCDAATLTKADRVAIRSQLNDLALDLPCLMENLGLVVPDAQHQANLERLKAVCELGHDLAPDQPPVVETVLGGKPAEWEQVRDKMVVALRDWERVASPHKTVIAIKAHISGALHTPQDAQWLVRQINSPWIRLVFDYSHFQRQQLNLKESLAAMIGETVFVHIKDNITTDGKTEFALPGDARDIDYAEYLSLLKAGGYRGSVVVEVSAQVFNKPGYDPLAAAKRSYANIQPAFIKAGLRAEA
;
A
#
# COMPACT_ATOMS: atom_id res chain seq x y z
N MET A 1 -54.52 34.68 -4.62
CA MET A 1 -54.24 33.68 -3.54
C MET A 1 -53.66 32.45 -4.19
N ASN A 2 -52.35 32.29 -4.16
CA ASN A 2 -51.67 31.12 -4.67
C ASN A 2 -51.51 30.12 -3.51
N ILE A 3 -52.17 28.98 -3.60
CA ILE A 3 -52.07 27.89 -2.64
C ILE A 3 -50.94 26.97 -3.11
N THR A 4 -49.84 26.95 -2.37
CA THR A 4 -48.71 26.02 -2.56
C THR A 4 -49.16 24.64 -2.04
N PRO A 5 -49.10 23.54 -2.81
CA PRO A 5 -49.47 22.21 -2.32
C PRO A 5 -48.45 21.72 -1.28
N ALA A 6 -48.95 21.26 -0.17
CA ALA A 6 -48.13 20.64 0.90
C ALA A 6 -47.63 19.27 0.43
N ILE A 7 -46.31 19.06 0.51
CA ILE A 7 -45.67 17.78 0.22
C ILE A 7 -46.11 16.76 1.27
N SER A 8 -46.64 15.60 0.84
CA SER A 8 -47.12 14.59 1.78
C SER A 8 -45.94 13.84 2.46
N ARG A 9 -46.15 13.33 3.69
CA ARG A 9 -45.16 12.50 4.40
C ARG A 9 -44.73 11.27 3.59
N ARG A 10 -45.55 10.81 2.66
CA ARG A 10 -45.28 9.66 1.79
C ARG A 10 -44.27 10.01 0.70
N ASP A 11 -44.30 11.22 0.15
CA ASP A 11 -43.38 11.69 -0.89
C ASP A 11 -42.01 12.00 -0.29
N PHE A 12 -41.96 12.46 0.96
CA PHE A 12 -40.71 12.66 1.71
C PHE A 12 -39.99 11.34 2.04
N LEU A 13 -40.76 10.28 2.40
CA LEU A 13 -40.19 8.94 2.68
C LEU A 13 -39.72 8.25 1.40
N GLN A 14 -40.37 8.46 0.25
CA GLN A 14 -39.90 7.90 -1.02
C GLN A 14 -38.65 8.58 -1.54
N ALA A 15 -38.48 9.90 -1.33
CA ALA A 15 -37.25 10.61 -1.69
C ALA A 15 -36.06 10.21 -0.79
N THR A 16 -36.32 9.90 0.48
CA THR A 16 -35.27 9.46 1.43
C THR A 16 -34.79 8.01 1.14
N VAL A 17 -35.68 7.14 0.68
CA VAL A 17 -35.32 5.76 0.31
C VAL A 17 -34.52 5.71 -0.99
N ALA A 18 -34.80 6.61 -1.95
CA ALA A 18 -34.06 6.69 -3.21
C ALA A 18 -32.61 7.20 -3.00
N SER A 19 -32.39 8.13 -2.06
CA SER A 19 -31.04 8.65 -1.76
C SER A 19 -30.18 7.69 -0.94
N VAL A 20 -30.76 6.84 -0.10
CA VAL A 20 -30.04 5.77 0.63
C VAL A 20 -29.71 4.59 -0.31
N GLY A 21 -30.55 4.34 -1.31
CA GLY A 21 -30.30 3.27 -2.31
C GLY A 21 -29.13 3.58 -3.26
N LEU A 22 -28.89 4.84 -3.63
CA LEU A 22 -27.74 5.21 -4.49
C LEU A 22 -26.39 5.15 -3.74
N ALA A 23 -26.35 5.53 -2.46
CA ALA A 23 -25.15 5.44 -1.66
C ALA A 23 -24.72 3.98 -1.36
N ALA A 24 -25.68 3.04 -1.35
CA ALA A 24 -25.40 1.61 -1.14
C ALA A 24 -24.90 0.89 -2.41
N LEU A 25 -25.16 1.41 -3.61
CA LEU A 25 -24.71 0.81 -4.88
C LEU A 25 -23.24 1.14 -5.21
N GLU A 26 -22.69 2.25 -4.71
CA GLU A 26 -21.27 2.58 -4.91
C GLU A 26 -20.32 1.81 -3.95
N ALA A 27 -20.83 1.30 -2.84
CA ALA A 27 -20.05 0.50 -1.89
C ALA A 27 -19.71 -0.93 -2.38
N SER A 28 -20.30 -1.39 -3.49
CA SER A 28 -20.10 -2.75 -4.04
C SER A 28 -18.98 -2.87 -5.07
N ALA A 29 -18.21 -1.80 -5.34
CA ALA A 29 -17.18 -1.82 -6.37
C ALA A 29 -15.84 -2.45 -5.91
N PHE A 30 -15.69 -2.71 -4.61
CA PHE A 30 -14.48 -3.34 -4.07
C PHE A 30 -14.75 -4.81 -3.77
N ALA A 31 -13.80 -5.69 -4.16
CA ALA A 31 -13.79 -7.05 -3.66
C ALA A 31 -13.81 -7.03 -2.13
N ALA A 32 -14.54 -7.95 -1.49
CA ALA A 32 -14.57 -8.03 -0.04
C ALA A 32 -13.12 -8.17 0.48
N PRO A 33 -12.70 -7.36 1.48
CA PRO A 33 -11.35 -7.46 2.00
C PRO A 33 -11.09 -8.88 2.52
N PRO A 34 -9.85 -9.37 2.45
CA PRO A 34 -9.51 -10.72 2.91
C PRO A 34 -9.95 -10.92 4.36
N ALA A 35 -10.39 -12.12 4.68
CA ALA A 35 -10.96 -12.44 6.00
C ALA A 35 -9.94 -12.32 7.16
N ARG A 36 -8.65 -12.20 6.84
CA ARG A 36 -7.53 -12.15 7.81
C ARG A 36 -6.42 -11.21 7.31
N ILE A 37 -5.60 -10.72 8.24
CA ILE A 37 -4.38 -9.99 7.92
C ILE A 37 -3.34 -10.97 7.37
N GLY A 38 -2.92 -10.76 6.11
CA GLY A 38 -1.87 -11.55 5.45
C GLY A 38 -0.48 -11.14 5.91
N PHE A 39 0.50 -12.07 5.78
CA PHE A 39 1.92 -11.78 6.02
C PHE A 39 2.70 -11.96 4.72
N GLY A 40 3.21 -10.88 4.16
CA GLY A 40 3.88 -10.87 2.86
C GLY A 40 5.31 -10.34 2.90
N PHE A 41 5.95 -10.43 1.73
CA PHE A 41 7.30 -9.90 1.49
C PHE A 41 7.31 -9.10 0.17
N SER A 42 7.96 -7.93 0.18
CA SER A 42 8.15 -7.10 -1.01
C SER A 42 9.36 -7.56 -1.81
N LEU A 43 9.16 -7.87 -3.10
CA LEU A 43 10.25 -8.19 -4.01
C LEU A 43 11.17 -7.00 -4.30
N TYR A 44 10.87 -5.81 -3.74
CA TYR A 44 11.80 -4.69 -3.68
C TYR A 44 13.14 -5.08 -3.03
N GLY A 45 13.11 -5.95 -2.01
CA GLY A 45 14.30 -6.52 -1.42
C GLY A 45 14.96 -7.65 -2.21
N MET A 46 14.39 -8.08 -3.33
CA MET A 46 14.86 -9.22 -4.14
C MET A 46 15.21 -8.83 -5.58
N ARG A 47 15.59 -7.57 -5.82
CA ARG A 47 15.88 -7.02 -7.15
C ARG A 47 16.85 -7.86 -7.99
N SER A 48 17.77 -8.57 -7.35
CA SER A 48 18.78 -9.40 -8.02
C SER A 48 18.26 -10.77 -8.49
N LEU A 49 17.07 -11.17 -8.05
CA LEU A 49 16.47 -12.46 -8.42
C LEU A 49 15.50 -12.30 -9.59
N LYS A 50 15.34 -13.37 -10.37
CA LYS A 50 14.22 -13.48 -11.31
C LYS A 50 12.91 -13.57 -10.52
N VAL A 51 11.82 -13.05 -11.08
CA VAL A 51 10.49 -13.06 -10.42
C VAL A 51 10.09 -14.47 -9.99
N ALA A 52 10.21 -15.44 -10.88
CA ALA A 52 9.85 -16.83 -10.60
C ALA A 52 10.63 -17.44 -9.42
N GLU A 53 11.91 -17.12 -9.30
CA GLU A 53 12.74 -17.54 -8.18
C GLU A 53 12.32 -16.85 -6.87
N ALA A 54 12.10 -15.55 -6.91
CA ALA A 54 11.69 -14.76 -5.75
C ALA A 54 10.32 -15.21 -5.20
N LEU A 55 9.34 -15.51 -6.07
CA LEU A 55 8.04 -16.04 -5.68
C LEU A 55 8.20 -17.39 -4.96
N LYS A 56 9.00 -18.31 -5.55
CA LYS A 56 9.26 -19.61 -4.92
C LYS A 56 9.92 -19.46 -3.54
N VAL A 57 10.93 -18.60 -3.43
CA VAL A 57 11.61 -18.31 -2.14
C VAL A 57 10.61 -17.82 -1.09
N CYS A 58 9.72 -16.89 -1.43
CA CYS A 58 8.72 -16.39 -0.49
C CYS A 58 7.75 -17.49 -0.04
N ALA A 59 7.26 -18.32 -0.95
CA ALA A 59 6.39 -19.45 -0.64
C ALA A 59 7.08 -20.50 0.25
N ASP A 60 8.32 -20.91 -0.10
CA ASP A 60 9.11 -21.90 0.66
C ASP A 60 9.41 -21.42 2.10
N ILE A 61 9.55 -20.11 2.33
CA ILE A 61 9.73 -19.52 3.67
C ILE A 61 8.41 -19.54 4.46
N GLY A 62 7.26 -19.48 3.79
CA GLY A 62 5.93 -19.49 4.41
C GLY A 62 5.21 -18.13 4.41
N TYR A 63 5.66 -17.17 3.61
CA TYR A 63 4.87 -15.96 3.35
C TYR A 63 3.56 -16.32 2.64
N SER A 64 2.47 -15.62 2.96
CA SER A 64 1.16 -15.84 2.33
C SER A 64 0.90 -14.91 1.16
N GLY A 65 1.78 -13.96 0.89
CA GLY A 65 1.63 -13.03 -0.22
C GLY A 65 2.93 -12.31 -0.55
N VAL A 66 2.93 -11.67 -1.71
CA VAL A 66 4.08 -10.90 -2.19
C VAL A 66 3.62 -9.56 -2.77
N GLU A 67 4.46 -8.55 -2.62
CA GLU A 67 4.37 -7.32 -3.38
C GLU A 67 5.38 -7.38 -4.53
N LEU A 68 4.95 -7.05 -5.75
CA LEU A 68 5.84 -6.95 -6.90
C LEU A 68 6.34 -5.52 -7.07
N ALA A 69 7.66 -5.34 -7.20
CA ALA A 69 8.27 -4.05 -7.46
C ALA A 69 8.29 -3.80 -8.99
N CYS A 70 7.37 -2.93 -9.45
CA CYS A 70 7.13 -2.65 -10.87
C CYS A 70 7.89 -1.42 -11.38
N LEU A 71 8.93 -0.99 -10.67
CA LEU A 71 9.72 0.18 -11.02
C LEU A 71 10.38 0.02 -12.40
N LYS A 72 10.65 1.16 -13.02
CA LYS A 72 11.34 1.20 -14.32
C LYS A 72 12.66 0.40 -14.27
N ASP A 73 12.89 -0.43 -15.26
CA ASP A 73 14.08 -1.31 -15.42
C ASP A 73 14.24 -2.38 -14.32
N TRP A 74 13.16 -2.69 -13.59
CA TRP A 74 13.12 -3.78 -12.61
C TRP A 74 12.50 -5.06 -13.22
N PRO A 75 12.71 -6.24 -12.58
CA PRO A 75 12.21 -7.51 -13.11
C PRO A 75 10.70 -7.57 -13.39
N CYS A 76 9.89 -6.73 -12.69
CA CYS A 76 8.43 -6.63 -12.87
C CYS A 76 8.02 -5.31 -13.53
N ASP A 77 8.89 -4.60 -14.25
CA ASP A 77 8.50 -3.36 -14.95
C ASP A 77 7.33 -3.62 -15.90
N ALA A 78 6.19 -2.98 -15.61
CA ALA A 78 4.95 -3.16 -16.36
C ALA A 78 5.09 -2.84 -17.86
N ALA A 79 6.05 -1.97 -18.25
CA ALA A 79 6.31 -1.60 -19.62
C ALA A 79 7.07 -2.68 -20.41
N THR A 80 7.75 -3.61 -19.75
CA THR A 80 8.60 -4.62 -20.39
C THR A 80 8.05 -6.04 -20.33
N LEU A 81 7.18 -6.33 -19.34
CA LEU A 81 6.56 -7.65 -19.22
C LEU A 81 5.64 -7.96 -20.40
N THR A 82 5.96 -9.02 -21.13
CA THR A 82 5.11 -9.54 -22.20
C THR A 82 3.83 -10.19 -21.66
N LYS A 83 2.83 -10.41 -22.51
CA LYS A 83 1.62 -11.16 -22.13
C LYS A 83 1.96 -12.56 -21.61
N ALA A 84 2.96 -13.23 -22.19
CA ALA A 84 3.40 -14.55 -21.74
C ALA A 84 4.01 -14.50 -20.35
N ASP A 85 4.82 -13.48 -20.03
CA ASP A 85 5.38 -13.27 -18.69
C ASP A 85 4.28 -13.05 -17.65
N ARG A 86 3.27 -12.22 -17.96
CA ARG A 86 2.14 -11.95 -17.08
C ARG A 86 1.34 -13.22 -16.77
N VAL A 87 1.07 -14.04 -17.80
CA VAL A 87 0.40 -15.34 -17.64
C VAL A 87 1.24 -16.28 -16.77
N ALA A 88 2.55 -16.35 -16.99
CA ALA A 88 3.44 -17.20 -16.20
C ALA A 88 3.51 -16.77 -14.73
N ILE A 89 3.61 -15.46 -14.46
CA ILE A 89 3.60 -14.92 -13.08
C ILE A 89 2.27 -15.23 -12.40
N ARG A 90 1.13 -15.00 -13.06
CA ARG A 90 -0.19 -15.32 -12.52
C ARG A 90 -0.34 -16.80 -12.19
N SER A 91 0.05 -17.69 -13.12
CA SER A 91 0.01 -19.13 -12.87
C SER A 91 0.84 -19.50 -11.65
N GLN A 92 2.05 -18.98 -11.55
CA GLN A 92 2.93 -19.28 -10.44
C GLN A 92 2.42 -18.74 -9.08
N LEU A 93 1.83 -17.54 -9.05
CA LEU A 93 1.16 -17.02 -7.84
C LEU A 93 0.06 -17.97 -7.36
N ASN A 94 -0.77 -18.46 -8.28
CA ASN A 94 -1.83 -19.43 -7.97
C ASN A 94 -1.27 -20.79 -7.51
N ASP A 95 -0.29 -21.34 -8.23
CA ASP A 95 0.33 -22.63 -7.93
C ASP A 95 1.01 -22.63 -6.55
N LEU A 96 1.58 -21.48 -6.15
CA LEU A 96 2.24 -21.28 -4.87
C LEU A 96 1.28 -20.79 -3.76
N ALA A 97 0.01 -20.57 -4.08
CA ALA A 97 -1.01 -20.00 -3.17
C ALA A 97 -0.55 -18.67 -2.53
N LEU A 98 0.10 -17.82 -3.32
CA LEU A 98 0.56 -16.49 -2.90
C LEU A 98 -0.46 -15.43 -3.30
N ASP A 99 -0.94 -14.66 -2.32
CA ASP A 99 -1.72 -13.45 -2.58
C ASP A 99 -0.83 -12.37 -3.23
N LEU A 100 -1.44 -11.54 -4.08
CA LEU A 100 -0.80 -10.34 -4.65
C LEU A 100 -1.52 -9.09 -4.14
N PRO A 101 -1.23 -8.61 -2.91
CA PRO A 101 -1.92 -7.46 -2.34
C PRO A 101 -1.52 -6.11 -2.96
N CYS A 102 -0.31 -6.01 -3.52
CA CYS A 102 0.24 -4.73 -3.93
C CYS A 102 1.23 -4.84 -5.09
N LEU A 103 1.23 -3.80 -5.93
CA LEU A 103 2.29 -3.48 -6.91
C LEU A 103 2.95 -2.18 -6.46
N MET A 104 4.28 -2.20 -6.28
CA MET A 104 5.05 -1.02 -5.91
C MET A 104 5.50 -0.25 -7.14
N GLU A 105 5.25 1.06 -7.15
CA GLU A 105 5.82 2.01 -8.10
C GLU A 105 6.37 3.23 -7.35
N ASN A 106 7.22 4.03 -7.99
CA ASN A 106 7.73 5.28 -7.44
C ASN A 106 7.45 6.42 -8.41
N LEU A 107 6.26 7.03 -8.27
CA LEU A 107 5.78 8.08 -9.15
C LEU A 107 5.74 9.41 -8.40
N GLY A 108 6.65 10.35 -8.71
CA GLY A 108 6.63 11.68 -8.14
C GLY A 108 5.42 12.49 -8.65
N LEU A 109 4.83 13.31 -7.77
CA LEU A 109 3.75 14.24 -8.14
C LEU A 109 4.25 15.66 -8.42
N VAL A 110 5.24 16.14 -7.65
CA VAL A 110 5.80 17.47 -7.84
C VAL A 110 6.93 17.39 -8.86
N VAL A 111 6.54 17.31 -10.12
CA VAL A 111 7.44 17.11 -11.27
C VAL A 111 7.02 18.02 -12.42
N PRO A 112 7.88 18.26 -13.43
CA PRO A 112 7.49 18.95 -14.65
C PRO A 112 6.34 18.25 -15.39
N ASP A 113 5.53 18.99 -16.15
CA ASP A 113 4.34 18.46 -16.84
C ASP A 113 4.64 17.25 -17.73
N ALA A 114 5.75 17.27 -18.48
CA ALA A 114 6.14 16.15 -19.32
C ALA A 114 6.39 14.87 -18.49
N GLN A 115 6.97 14.98 -17.30
CA GLN A 115 7.17 13.85 -16.40
C GLN A 115 5.84 13.42 -15.77
N HIS A 116 4.94 14.35 -15.46
CA HIS A 116 3.61 14.03 -14.95
C HIS A 116 2.83 13.18 -15.98
N GLN A 117 2.83 13.56 -17.25
CA GLN A 117 2.18 12.77 -18.31
C GLN A 117 2.81 11.37 -18.43
N ALA A 118 4.15 11.26 -18.40
CA ALA A 118 4.83 9.98 -18.42
C ALA A 118 4.46 9.11 -17.19
N ASN A 119 4.28 9.72 -16.03
CA ASN A 119 3.84 9.01 -14.81
C ASN A 119 2.39 8.51 -14.93
N LEU A 120 1.49 9.24 -15.59
CA LEU A 120 0.12 8.79 -15.85
C LEU A 120 0.09 7.56 -16.77
N GLU A 121 0.92 7.53 -17.82
CA GLU A 121 1.04 6.38 -18.70
C GLU A 121 1.63 5.15 -17.94
N ARG A 122 2.63 5.36 -17.09
CA ARG A 122 3.14 4.28 -16.23
C ARG A 122 2.08 3.78 -15.26
N LEU A 123 1.36 4.67 -14.62
CA LEU A 123 0.27 4.32 -13.69
C LEU A 123 -0.78 3.46 -14.39
N LYS A 124 -1.17 3.84 -15.60
CA LYS A 124 -2.09 3.06 -16.43
C LYS A 124 -1.55 1.65 -16.69
N ALA A 125 -0.29 1.54 -17.13
CA ALA A 125 0.34 0.25 -17.43
C ALA A 125 0.41 -0.66 -16.18
N VAL A 126 0.66 -0.11 -14.99
CA VAL A 126 0.68 -0.86 -13.73
C VAL A 126 -0.73 -1.28 -13.31
N CYS A 127 -1.76 -0.43 -13.51
CA CYS A 127 -3.15 -0.82 -13.28
C CYS A 127 -3.56 -1.99 -14.18
N GLU A 128 -3.21 -1.93 -15.49
CA GLU A 128 -3.46 -3.03 -16.43
C GLU A 128 -2.72 -4.30 -16.04
N LEU A 129 -1.46 -4.19 -15.60
CA LEU A 129 -0.69 -5.32 -15.08
C LEU A 129 -1.38 -5.97 -13.87
N GLY A 130 -1.89 -5.17 -12.94
CA GLY A 130 -2.62 -5.67 -11.77
C GLY A 130 -3.81 -6.55 -12.15
N HIS A 131 -4.60 -6.13 -13.14
CA HIS A 131 -5.71 -6.91 -13.67
C HIS A 131 -5.28 -8.18 -14.41
N ASP A 132 -4.17 -8.13 -15.16
CA ASP A 132 -3.65 -9.32 -15.83
C ASP A 132 -3.16 -10.38 -14.84
N LEU A 133 -2.59 -9.95 -13.71
CA LEU A 133 -2.02 -10.84 -12.68
C LEU A 133 -3.09 -11.36 -11.71
N ALA A 134 -4.06 -10.54 -11.31
CA ALA A 134 -5.08 -10.89 -10.33
C ALA A 134 -6.44 -10.28 -10.72
N PRO A 135 -7.13 -10.83 -11.77
CA PRO A 135 -8.34 -10.24 -12.34
C PRO A 135 -9.52 -10.19 -11.37
N ASP A 136 -9.62 -11.18 -10.48
CA ASP A 136 -10.73 -11.29 -9.52
C ASP A 136 -10.57 -10.34 -8.33
N GLN A 137 -9.32 -10.03 -7.97
CA GLN A 137 -8.98 -9.12 -6.87
C GLN A 137 -7.72 -8.33 -7.23
N PRO A 138 -7.84 -7.28 -8.08
CA PRO A 138 -6.69 -6.49 -8.49
C PRO A 138 -5.95 -5.90 -7.28
N PRO A 139 -4.60 -5.96 -7.27
CA PRO A 139 -3.80 -5.40 -6.19
C PRO A 139 -3.92 -3.88 -6.14
N VAL A 140 -3.64 -3.30 -4.98
CA VAL A 140 -3.42 -1.85 -4.91
C VAL A 140 -2.10 -1.49 -5.59
N VAL A 141 -1.96 -0.23 -6.03
CA VAL A 141 -0.67 0.30 -6.50
C VAL A 141 -0.13 1.25 -5.44
N GLU A 142 0.98 0.87 -4.80
CA GLU A 142 1.61 1.76 -3.81
C GLU A 142 2.66 2.65 -4.44
N THR A 143 2.79 3.87 -3.91
CA THR A 143 3.81 4.83 -4.35
C THR A 143 4.11 5.89 -3.30
N VAL A 144 5.33 6.48 -3.40
CA VAL A 144 5.74 7.70 -2.71
C VAL A 144 5.59 8.90 -3.64
N LEU A 145 5.26 10.08 -3.09
CA LEU A 145 4.90 11.25 -3.90
C LEU A 145 6.07 12.18 -4.22
N GLY A 146 7.26 11.94 -3.62
CA GLY A 146 8.43 12.79 -3.83
C GLY A 146 8.39 14.13 -3.07
N GLY A 147 9.20 15.08 -3.51
CA GLY A 147 9.41 16.35 -2.81
C GLY A 147 10.27 16.21 -1.55
N LYS A 148 10.27 17.21 -0.68
CA LYS A 148 11.00 17.24 0.61
C LYS A 148 10.08 17.72 1.73
N PRO A 149 10.31 17.33 3.01
CA PRO A 149 9.45 17.72 4.13
C PRO A 149 9.21 19.23 4.25
N ALA A 150 10.24 20.05 4.03
CA ALA A 150 10.13 21.51 4.10
C ALA A 150 9.27 22.14 2.98
N GLU A 151 8.93 21.37 1.95
CA GLU A 151 8.14 21.86 0.80
C GLU A 151 6.63 21.62 0.98
N TRP A 152 6.21 20.87 2.01
CA TRP A 152 4.81 20.42 2.20
C TRP A 152 3.78 21.53 1.98
N GLU A 153 3.89 22.63 2.72
CA GLU A 153 2.93 23.74 2.65
C GLU A 153 2.88 24.41 1.25
N GLN A 154 3.97 24.30 0.48
CA GLN A 154 4.08 24.91 -0.85
C GLN A 154 3.52 24.01 -1.95
N VAL A 155 3.55 22.68 -1.73
CA VAL A 155 3.22 21.70 -2.78
C VAL A 155 1.93 20.93 -2.54
N ARG A 156 1.40 20.89 -1.31
CA ARG A 156 0.23 20.07 -0.95
C ARG A 156 -1.00 20.30 -1.83
N ASP A 157 -1.33 21.55 -2.15
CA ASP A 157 -2.48 21.86 -3.00
C ASP A 157 -2.25 21.42 -4.46
N LYS A 158 -1.01 21.49 -4.94
CA LYS A 158 -0.62 20.93 -6.25
C LYS A 158 -0.71 19.40 -6.25
N MET A 159 -0.36 18.75 -5.14
CA MET A 159 -0.54 17.30 -4.99
C MET A 159 -2.01 16.90 -5.08
N VAL A 160 -2.93 17.67 -4.47
CA VAL A 160 -4.38 17.42 -4.61
C VAL A 160 -4.79 17.43 -6.08
N VAL A 161 -4.35 18.44 -6.85
CA VAL A 161 -4.67 18.54 -8.28
C VAL A 161 -4.10 17.36 -9.05
N ALA A 162 -2.83 17.02 -8.86
CA ALA A 162 -2.18 15.94 -9.57
C ALA A 162 -2.77 14.55 -9.20
N LEU A 163 -3.19 14.36 -7.94
CA LEU A 163 -3.87 13.11 -7.53
C LEU A 163 -5.26 12.96 -8.14
N ARG A 164 -5.92 14.06 -8.53
CA ARG A 164 -7.15 13.99 -9.34
C ARG A 164 -6.89 13.42 -10.74
N ASP A 165 -5.74 13.69 -11.33
CA ASP A 165 -5.35 13.05 -12.60
C ASP A 165 -5.11 11.55 -12.41
N TRP A 166 -4.45 11.15 -11.31
CA TRP A 166 -4.26 9.74 -10.97
C TRP A 166 -5.59 9.03 -10.72
N GLU A 167 -6.53 9.66 -10.02
CA GLU A 167 -7.89 9.14 -9.84
C GLU A 167 -8.59 8.85 -11.17
N ARG A 168 -8.46 9.76 -12.16
CA ARG A 168 -9.03 9.55 -13.50
C ARG A 168 -8.43 8.37 -14.24
N VAL A 169 -7.18 8.02 -13.97
CA VAL A 169 -6.54 6.79 -14.49
C VAL A 169 -7.01 5.56 -13.69
N ALA A 170 -7.00 5.63 -12.37
CA ALA A 170 -7.27 4.50 -11.48
C ALA A 170 -8.75 4.04 -11.51
N SER A 171 -9.67 5.00 -11.52
CA SER A 171 -11.12 4.75 -11.43
C SER A 171 -11.68 3.83 -12.53
N PRO A 172 -11.38 4.04 -13.84
CA PRO A 172 -11.83 3.11 -14.90
C PRO A 172 -11.25 1.70 -14.74
N HIS A 173 -10.04 1.60 -14.18
CA HIS A 173 -9.40 0.32 -13.90
C HIS A 173 -9.83 -0.28 -12.54
N LYS A 174 -10.69 0.38 -11.77
CA LYS A 174 -11.08 -0.07 -10.42
C LYS A 174 -9.87 -0.44 -9.54
N THR A 175 -8.78 0.29 -9.70
CA THR A 175 -7.52 0.09 -8.97
C THR A 175 -7.37 1.18 -7.90
N VAL A 176 -7.00 0.79 -6.69
CA VAL A 176 -6.70 1.75 -5.61
C VAL A 176 -5.24 2.14 -5.67
N ILE A 177 -4.97 3.43 -5.68
CA ILE A 177 -3.62 3.98 -5.51
C ILE A 177 -3.42 4.26 -4.03
N ALA A 178 -2.47 3.56 -3.43
CA ALA A 178 -2.12 3.69 -2.02
C ALA A 178 -0.88 4.57 -1.88
N ILE A 179 -1.05 5.78 -1.35
CA ILE A 179 0.05 6.75 -1.19
C ILE A 179 0.73 6.58 0.17
N LYS A 180 2.07 6.61 0.17
CA LYS A 180 2.90 6.44 1.37
C LYS A 180 3.43 7.78 1.86
N ALA A 181 3.15 8.12 3.12
CA ALA A 181 3.88 9.18 3.80
C ALA A 181 5.32 8.69 4.11
N HIS A 182 6.31 9.41 3.59
CA HIS A 182 7.70 8.99 3.61
C HIS A 182 8.59 10.06 4.23
N ILE A 183 9.48 9.68 5.16
CA ILE A 183 10.34 10.59 5.94
C ILE A 183 11.12 11.61 5.10
N SER A 184 11.50 11.28 3.88
CA SER A 184 12.23 12.17 2.98
C SER A 184 11.34 12.91 1.97
N GLY A 185 10.04 12.59 1.90
CA GLY A 185 9.09 13.20 0.97
C GLY A 185 8.42 14.45 1.53
N ALA A 186 7.74 15.22 0.68
CA ALA A 186 6.90 16.33 1.14
C ALA A 186 5.75 15.80 2.01
N LEU A 187 5.06 14.74 1.57
CA LEU A 187 4.12 13.99 2.39
C LEU A 187 4.89 13.09 3.36
N HIS A 188 4.95 13.45 4.67
CA HIS A 188 5.82 12.77 5.62
C HIS A 188 5.22 12.53 7.02
N THR A 189 4.05 13.11 7.35
CA THR A 189 3.39 12.90 8.63
C THR A 189 2.03 12.19 8.48
N PRO A 190 1.51 11.51 9.53
CA PRO A 190 0.16 10.95 9.53
C PRO A 190 -0.93 12.00 9.29
N GLN A 191 -0.76 13.20 9.86
CA GLN A 191 -1.72 14.31 9.76
C GLN A 191 -1.79 14.84 8.34
N ASP A 192 -0.64 15.01 7.68
CA ASP A 192 -0.57 15.44 6.27
C ASP A 192 -1.21 14.40 5.35
N ALA A 193 -0.95 13.11 5.61
CA ALA A 193 -1.55 12.01 4.84
C ALA A 193 -3.08 12.01 4.98
N GLN A 194 -3.59 12.17 6.19
CA GLN A 194 -5.03 12.27 6.45
C GLN A 194 -5.63 13.52 5.78
N TRP A 195 -4.94 14.67 5.88
CA TRP A 195 -5.38 15.90 5.22
C TRP A 195 -5.50 15.69 3.71
N LEU A 196 -4.47 15.12 3.08
CA LEU A 196 -4.41 14.95 1.63
C LEU A 196 -5.55 14.06 1.11
N VAL A 197 -5.78 12.89 1.71
CA VAL A 197 -6.86 11.99 1.26
C VAL A 197 -8.25 12.58 1.50
N ARG A 198 -8.43 13.37 2.57
CA ARG A 198 -9.69 14.10 2.81
C ARG A 198 -9.97 15.18 1.77
N GLN A 199 -8.93 15.89 1.29
CA GLN A 199 -9.09 16.88 0.21
C GLN A 199 -9.52 16.25 -1.10
N ILE A 200 -9.03 15.04 -1.37
CA ILE A 200 -9.37 14.30 -2.58
C ILE A 200 -10.74 13.63 -2.44
N ASN A 201 -11.02 13.06 -1.27
CA ASN A 201 -12.27 12.36 -0.96
C ASN A 201 -12.68 11.34 -2.04
N SER A 202 -11.74 10.47 -2.43
CA SER A 202 -11.91 9.47 -3.48
C SER A 202 -11.76 8.07 -2.93
N PRO A 203 -12.55 7.10 -3.35
CA PRO A 203 -12.35 5.69 -3.00
C PRO A 203 -11.09 5.11 -3.65
N TRP A 204 -10.54 5.75 -4.68
CA TRP A 204 -9.40 5.27 -5.46
C TRP A 204 -8.05 5.77 -4.97
N ILE A 205 -8.02 6.75 -4.05
CA ILE A 205 -6.80 7.27 -3.43
C ILE A 205 -6.86 6.97 -1.94
N ARG A 206 -5.98 6.10 -1.47
CA ARG A 206 -5.91 5.59 -0.10
C ARG A 206 -4.50 5.66 0.45
N LEU A 207 -4.26 5.13 1.65
CA LEU A 207 -3.00 5.24 2.35
C LEU A 207 -2.28 3.90 2.51
N VAL A 208 -0.95 3.96 2.41
CA VAL A 208 -0.03 2.98 2.97
C VAL A 208 0.36 3.44 4.37
N PHE A 209 0.27 2.54 5.35
CA PHE A 209 0.82 2.78 6.67
C PHE A 209 2.18 2.10 6.82
N ASP A 210 3.21 2.87 7.13
CA ASP A 210 4.57 2.39 7.36
C ASP A 210 5.14 3.14 8.58
N TYR A 211 5.01 2.52 9.76
CA TYR A 211 5.39 3.15 11.01
C TYR A 211 6.87 3.52 11.11
N SER A 212 7.75 2.82 10.39
CA SER A 212 9.19 3.10 10.43
C SER A 212 9.55 4.55 10.07
N HIS A 213 8.78 5.17 9.18
CA HIS A 213 8.95 6.59 8.82
C HIS A 213 8.51 7.55 9.92
N PHE A 214 7.50 7.17 10.70
CA PHE A 214 6.96 7.95 11.82
C PHE A 214 7.80 7.76 13.08
N GLN A 215 8.28 6.54 13.34
CA GLN A 215 9.21 6.24 14.43
C GLN A 215 10.48 7.10 14.34
N ARG A 216 11.04 7.29 13.15
CA ARG A 216 12.21 8.17 12.94
C ARG A 216 11.93 9.65 13.28
N GLN A 217 10.68 10.05 13.28
CA GLN A 217 10.21 11.37 13.69
C GLN A 217 9.78 11.38 15.17
N GLN A 218 10.01 10.28 15.91
CA GLN A 218 9.61 10.08 17.31
C GLN A 218 8.09 10.20 17.55
N LEU A 219 7.29 9.90 16.51
CA LEU A 219 5.83 9.89 16.62
C LEU A 219 5.35 8.58 17.25
N ASN A 220 4.27 8.66 18.03
CA ASN A 220 3.69 7.50 18.71
C ASN A 220 2.97 6.58 17.73
N LEU A 221 3.14 5.25 17.88
CA LEU A 221 2.52 4.24 17.02
C LEU A 221 0.98 4.31 17.04
N LYS A 222 0.37 4.35 18.24
CA LYS A 222 -1.08 4.34 18.41
C LYS A 222 -1.73 5.58 17.80
N GLU A 223 -1.13 6.75 18.06
CA GLU A 223 -1.62 8.02 17.53
C GLU A 223 -1.46 8.10 16.00
N SER A 224 -0.30 7.67 15.48
CA SER A 224 -0.05 7.63 14.03
C SER A 224 -1.04 6.68 13.33
N LEU A 225 -1.26 5.50 13.89
CA LEU A 225 -2.20 4.54 13.34
C LEU A 225 -3.64 5.05 13.43
N ALA A 226 -4.05 5.60 14.58
CA ALA A 226 -5.40 6.15 14.76
C ALA A 226 -5.72 7.25 13.75
N ALA A 227 -4.73 8.07 13.37
CA ALA A 227 -4.89 9.11 12.35
C ALA A 227 -5.11 8.53 10.94
N MET A 228 -4.56 7.34 10.62
CA MET A 228 -4.52 6.84 9.24
C MET A 228 -5.38 5.59 9.01
N ILE A 229 -5.74 4.83 10.05
CA ILE A 229 -6.29 3.46 9.92
C ILE A 229 -7.56 3.41 9.06
N GLY A 230 -8.43 4.40 9.12
CA GLY A 230 -9.66 4.45 8.34
C GLY A 230 -9.46 4.54 6.83
N GLU A 231 -8.28 4.99 6.40
CA GLU A 231 -7.93 5.15 4.98
C GLU A 231 -6.78 4.21 4.55
N THR A 232 -6.26 3.39 5.50
CA THR A 232 -5.15 2.49 5.25
C THR A 232 -5.62 1.21 4.55
N VAL A 233 -5.08 0.94 3.37
CA VAL A 233 -5.37 -0.25 2.57
C VAL A 233 -4.18 -1.20 2.43
N PHE A 234 -2.99 -0.75 2.77
CA PHE A 234 -1.77 -1.53 2.69
C PHE A 234 -0.79 -1.14 3.81
N VAL A 235 0.00 -2.08 4.30
CA VAL A 235 0.94 -1.86 5.40
C VAL A 235 2.31 -2.41 5.06
N HIS A 236 3.34 -1.54 5.15
CA HIS A 236 4.73 -1.94 5.16
C HIS A 236 5.30 -1.99 6.57
N ILE A 237 6.22 -2.93 6.79
CA ILE A 237 6.99 -3.04 8.04
C ILE A 237 8.48 -3.13 7.77
N LYS A 238 9.24 -2.37 8.53
CA LYS A 238 10.70 -2.39 8.68
C LYS A 238 11.09 -1.67 9.95
N ASP A 239 12.30 -1.91 10.43
CA ASP A 239 12.85 -1.26 11.62
C ASP A 239 13.75 -0.07 11.27
N ASN A 240 14.18 0.61 12.33
CA ASN A 240 15.25 1.61 12.32
C ASN A 240 16.32 1.20 13.33
N ILE A 241 17.60 1.31 12.97
CA ILE A 241 18.73 1.12 13.86
C ILE A 241 19.55 2.40 13.88
N THR A 242 19.89 2.88 15.09
CA THR A 242 20.79 4.01 15.28
C THR A 242 22.14 3.51 15.75
N THR A 243 23.18 3.78 14.97
CA THR A 243 24.56 3.47 15.30
C THR A 243 25.38 4.75 15.13
N ASP A 244 26.15 5.12 16.15
CA ASP A 244 27.00 6.33 16.16
C ASP A 244 26.23 7.61 15.74
N GLY A 245 24.98 7.75 16.21
CA GLY A 245 24.12 8.91 15.92
C GLY A 245 23.49 8.93 14.51
N LYS A 246 23.77 7.92 13.67
CA LYS A 246 23.17 7.75 12.34
C LYS A 246 22.06 6.71 12.39
N THR A 247 20.84 7.12 12.04
CA THR A 247 19.70 6.20 11.93
C THR A 247 19.54 5.70 10.49
N GLU A 248 19.49 4.39 10.33
CA GLU A 248 19.26 3.71 9.06
C GLU A 248 18.07 2.75 9.18
N PHE A 249 17.41 2.45 8.05
CA PHE A 249 16.44 1.37 8.03
C PHE A 249 17.13 0.01 8.19
N ALA A 250 16.39 -0.92 8.81
CA ALA A 250 16.83 -2.30 9.07
C ALA A 250 15.70 -3.29 8.75
N LEU A 251 16.03 -4.59 8.81
CA LEU A 251 14.99 -5.63 8.70
C LEU A 251 14.06 -5.57 9.92
N PRO A 252 12.77 -5.86 9.76
CA PRO A 252 11.83 -5.81 10.86
C PRO A 252 12.20 -6.82 11.95
N GLY A 253 12.12 -6.37 13.21
CA GLY A 253 12.50 -7.13 14.41
C GLY A 253 14.00 -7.12 14.75
N ASP A 254 14.86 -6.51 13.91
CA ASP A 254 16.31 -6.43 14.19
C ASP A 254 16.64 -5.43 15.31
N ALA A 255 15.94 -4.29 15.35
CA ALA A 255 16.15 -3.28 16.40
C ALA A 255 15.45 -3.64 17.71
N ARG A 256 14.37 -4.41 17.65
CA ARG A 256 13.51 -4.78 18.80
C ARG A 256 12.82 -3.59 19.49
N ASP A 257 12.73 -2.44 18.82
CA ASP A 257 12.14 -1.22 19.36
C ASP A 257 10.63 -1.12 19.06
N ILE A 258 10.14 -1.91 18.09
CA ILE A 258 8.73 -1.99 17.73
C ILE A 258 8.15 -3.29 18.31
N ASP A 259 7.15 -3.19 19.20
CA ASP A 259 6.34 -4.36 19.57
C ASP A 259 5.39 -4.70 18.42
N TYR A 260 5.83 -5.59 17.54
CA TYR A 260 5.03 -6.03 16.40
C TYR A 260 3.75 -6.77 16.79
N ALA A 261 3.69 -7.39 17.97
CA ALA A 261 2.45 -8.04 18.44
C ALA A 261 1.41 -6.99 18.84
N GLU A 262 1.82 -5.91 19.51
CA GLU A 262 0.96 -4.76 19.77
C GLU A 262 0.55 -4.09 18.45
N TYR A 263 1.49 -3.84 17.53
CA TYR A 263 1.21 -3.22 16.23
C TYR A 263 0.15 -3.99 15.45
N LEU A 264 0.31 -5.31 15.31
CA LEU A 264 -0.65 -6.19 14.61
C LEU A 264 -2.02 -6.23 15.32
N SER A 265 -2.01 -6.22 16.66
CA SER A 265 -3.25 -6.17 17.46
C SER A 265 -4.00 -4.85 17.25
N LEU A 266 -3.29 -3.73 17.16
CA LEU A 266 -3.86 -2.41 16.86
C LEU A 266 -4.44 -2.34 15.43
N LEU A 267 -3.75 -2.89 14.42
CA LEU A 267 -4.27 -3.02 13.06
C LEU A 267 -5.57 -3.81 13.04
N LYS A 268 -5.59 -4.98 13.70
CA LYS A 268 -6.78 -5.84 13.81
C LYS A 268 -7.94 -5.13 14.50
N ALA A 269 -7.68 -4.46 15.63
CA ALA A 269 -8.67 -3.70 16.37
C ALA A 269 -9.22 -2.51 15.59
N GLY A 270 -8.38 -1.85 14.78
CA GLY A 270 -8.76 -0.78 13.86
C GLY A 270 -9.55 -1.24 12.63
N GLY A 271 -9.81 -2.54 12.50
CA GLY A 271 -10.59 -3.11 11.38
C GLY A 271 -9.78 -3.39 10.12
N TYR A 272 -8.45 -3.23 10.14
CA TYR A 272 -7.61 -3.56 8.99
C TYR A 272 -7.72 -5.05 8.62
N ARG A 273 -7.79 -5.35 7.32
CA ARG A 273 -7.95 -6.71 6.77
C ARG A 273 -7.03 -7.01 5.59
N GLY A 274 -6.14 -6.09 5.26
CA GLY A 274 -5.16 -6.25 4.16
C GLY A 274 -3.94 -7.08 4.58
N SER A 275 -2.87 -6.97 3.79
CA SER A 275 -1.59 -7.62 4.08
C SER A 275 -0.63 -6.68 4.80
N VAL A 276 0.17 -7.24 5.71
CA VAL A 276 1.35 -6.61 6.30
C VAL A 276 2.57 -7.19 5.62
N VAL A 277 3.33 -6.35 4.94
CA VAL A 277 4.39 -6.76 4.02
C VAL A 277 5.73 -6.22 4.50
N VAL A 278 6.73 -7.10 4.55
CA VAL A 278 8.13 -6.70 4.82
C VAL A 278 8.66 -5.92 3.64
N GLU A 279 9.10 -4.68 3.86
CA GLU A 279 9.86 -3.90 2.89
C GLU A 279 11.33 -3.83 3.30
N VAL A 280 12.22 -4.43 2.51
CA VAL A 280 13.65 -4.24 2.70
C VAL A 280 14.08 -2.96 2.00
N SER A 281 14.46 -1.95 2.77
CA SER A 281 14.89 -0.65 2.25
C SER A 281 16.15 -0.74 1.37
N ALA A 282 16.27 0.19 0.41
CA ALA A 282 17.49 0.37 -0.38
C ALA A 282 18.73 0.64 0.49
N GLN A 283 18.57 1.23 1.66
CA GLN A 283 19.67 1.37 2.64
C GLN A 283 20.19 0.02 3.15
N VAL A 284 19.40 -1.05 3.05
CA VAL A 284 19.78 -2.41 3.44
C VAL A 284 20.31 -3.17 2.24
N PHE A 285 19.51 -3.25 1.15
CA PHE A 285 19.86 -4.12 0.02
C PHE A 285 21.01 -3.59 -0.86
N ASN A 286 21.38 -2.31 -0.74
CA ASN A 286 22.56 -1.77 -1.42
C ASN A 286 23.87 -1.97 -0.62
N LYS A 287 23.82 -2.54 0.58
CA LYS A 287 25.04 -2.84 1.35
C LYS A 287 25.80 -4.00 0.72
N PRO A 288 27.16 -3.94 0.70
CA PRO A 288 27.98 -5.05 0.25
C PRO A 288 27.63 -6.34 1.01
N GLY A 289 27.54 -7.46 0.30
CA GLY A 289 27.21 -8.76 0.90
C GLY A 289 25.73 -8.97 1.25
N TYR A 290 24.83 -8.10 0.80
CA TYR A 290 23.41 -8.33 0.98
C TYR A 290 22.97 -9.64 0.29
N ASP A 291 22.29 -10.49 1.05
CA ASP A 291 21.68 -11.74 0.59
C ASP A 291 20.14 -11.64 0.72
N PRO A 292 19.39 -11.58 -0.39
CA PRO A 292 17.94 -11.45 -0.36
C PRO A 292 17.24 -12.63 0.30
N LEU A 293 17.77 -13.85 0.15
CA LEU A 293 17.20 -15.05 0.77
C LEU A 293 17.38 -15.03 2.28
N ALA A 294 18.59 -14.69 2.76
CA ALA A 294 18.87 -14.57 4.19
C ALA A 294 18.02 -13.45 4.82
N ALA A 295 17.87 -12.31 4.14
CA ALA A 295 17.05 -11.20 4.59
C ALA A 295 15.56 -11.60 4.73
N ALA A 296 15.01 -12.29 3.74
CA ALA A 296 13.63 -12.76 3.78
C ALA A 296 13.39 -13.79 4.91
N LYS A 297 14.27 -14.77 5.05
CA LYS A 297 14.20 -15.77 6.14
C LYS A 297 14.29 -15.11 7.52
N ARG A 298 15.21 -14.17 7.69
CA ARG A 298 15.40 -13.45 8.96
C ARG A 298 14.18 -12.61 9.31
N SER A 299 13.66 -11.84 8.35
CA SER A 299 12.44 -11.04 8.54
C SER A 299 11.24 -11.91 8.93
N TYR A 300 11.08 -13.05 8.26
CA TYR A 300 10.00 -14.00 8.59
C TYR A 300 10.16 -14.53 10.03
N ALA A 301 11.35 -15.01 10.39
CA ALA A 301 11.62 -15.55 11.71
C ALA A 301 11.43 -14.51 12.84
N ASN A 302 11.77 -13.26 12.58
CA ASN A 302 11.59 -12.17 13.54
C ASN A 302 10.09 -11.83 13.76
N ILE A 303 9.27 -11.89 12.72
CA ILE A 303 7.91 -11.32 12.75
C ILE A 303 6.80 -12.39 12.92
N GLN A 304 7.02 -13.62 12.45
CA GLN A 304 6.04 -14.71 12.61
C GLN A 304 5.54 -14.88 14.06
N PRO A 305 6.40 -14.83 15.11
CA PRO A 305 5.92 -14.96 16.50
C PRO A 305 4.93 -13.85 16.90
N ALA A 306 5.07 -12.65 16.34
CA ALA A 306 4.14 -11.55 16.59
C ALA A 306 2.77 -11.82 15.96
N PHE A 307 2.72 -12.42 14.76
CA PHE A 307 1.45 -12.83 14.13
C PHE A 307 0.73 -13.90 14.97
N ILE A 308 1.47 -14.86 15.53
CA ILE A 308 0.91 -15.89 16.41
C ILE A 308 0.35 -15.23 17.68
N LYS A 309 1.15 -14.40 18.36
CA LYS A 309 0.76 -13.68 19.58
C LYS A 309 -0.47 -12.77 19.38
N ALA A 310 -0.62 -12.15 18.21
CA ALA A 310 -1.79 -11.34 17.85
C ALA A 310 -3.02 -12.19 17.42
N GLY A 311 -2.91 -13.52 17.39
CA GLY A 311 -3.98 -14.44 16.97
C GLY A 311 -4.34 -14.28 15.49
N LEU A 312 -3.33 -14.05 14.64
CA LEU A 312 -3.46 -13.90 13.19
C LEU A 312 -2.96 -15.15 12.43
N ARG A 313 -2.19 -16.00 13.08
CA ARG A 313 -1.74 -17.30 12.61
C ARG A 313 -1.85 -18.33 13.74
N ALA A 314 -2.02 -19.61 13.38
CA ALA A 314 -1.92 -20.71 14.32
C ALA A 314 -0.45 -20.93 14.74
N GLU A 315 -0.25 -21.48 15.93
CA GLU A 315 1.03 -22.08 16.31
C GLU A 315 1.28 -23.29 15.39
N ALA A 316 2.54 -23.48 14.97
CA ALA A 316 2.95 -24.56 14.08
C ALA A 316 3.01 -25.89 14.83
#